data_ffec32168edfdd476e69cb794615d0d8
#
_entry.id   ffec32168edfdd476e69cb794615d0d8
#
_cell.length_a   1.000
_cell.length_b   1.000
_cell.length_c   1.000
_cell.angle_alpha   90.00
_cell.angle_beta   90.00
_cell.angle_gamma   90.00
#
_symmetry.space_group_name_H-M   'P 1'
#
loop_
_entity.id
_entity.type
_entity.pdbx_description
1 polymer ?
#
loop_
_entity_poly.entity_id
_entity_poly.type
_entity_poly.pdbx_seq_one_letter_code
_entity_poly.pdbx_strand_id
1 'polypeptide(L)'
;AERLHFMDFDIADVPAKVDTGAYRSAVHASDISLSDDGVLTFTLLGGHPVCGTMAQTYSTKDFKIVWIANSFGHREQRYEVKLRVRLGPKVFPATFSLADRSKKIYPILLGRKMLNSRFIVDTSNSSINRIELKKEYNIEFPLDEEEGR
;
A
#
# COMPACT_ATOMS: atom_id res chain seq x y z
N ALA A 1 6.47 11.46 -2.80
CA ALA A 1 5.61 10.28 -2.98
C ALA A 1 5.59 9.85 -4.42
N GLU A 2 5.35 8.60 -4.63
CA GLU A 2 5.25 8.01 -5.95
C GLU A 2 3.80 7.72 -6.30
N ARG A 3 3.56 7.40 -7.57
CA ARG A 3 2.25 7.03 -8.06
C ARG A 3 2.29 5.61 -8.56
N LEU A 4 1.35 4.82 -8.13
CA LEU A 4 1.30 3.40 -8.45
C LEU A 4 0.05 3.07 -9.26
N HIS A 5 0.22 2.24 -10.27
CA HIS A 5 -0.88 1.73 -11.07
C HIS A 5 -0.99 0.22 -10.84
N PHE A 6 -2.17 -0.25 -10.46
CA PHE A 6 -2.43 -1.69 -10.31
C PHE A 6 -2.89 -2.23 -11.67
N MET A 7 -2.07 -3.11 -12.26
CA MET A 7 -2.25 -3.50 -13.65
C MET A 7 -3.45 -4.42 -13.89
N ASP A 8 -3.83 -5.20 -12.88
CA ASP A 8 -4.94 -6.14 -13.02
C ASP A 8 -6.28 -5.51 -12.61
N PHE A 9 -6.26 -4.22 -12.30
CA PHE A 9 -7.44 -3.46 -11.91
C PHE A 9 -7.45 -2.15 -12.70
N ASP A 10 -8.62 -1.55 -12.82
CA ASP A 10 -8.70 -0.22 -13.42
C ASP A 10 -8.47 0.84 -12.34
N ILE A 11 -7.30 0.77 -11.74
CA ILE A 11 -6.90 1.66 -10.64
C ILE A 11 -5.53 2.22 -10.96
N ALA A 12 -5.46 3.53 -11.16
CA ALA A 12 -4.24 4.21 -11.56
C ALA A 12 -3.93 5.40 -10.66
N ASP A 13 -2.67 5.80 -10.65
CA ASP A 13 -2.20 7.03 -10.01
C ASP A 13 -2.48 7.08 -8.50
N VAL A 14 -2.35 5.94 -7.84
CA VAL A 14 -2.54 5.87 -6.39
C VAL A 14 -1.28 6.36 -5.70
N PRO A 15 -1.39 7.34 -4.80
CA PRO A 15 -0.20 7.87 -4.13
C PRO A 15 0.39 6.85 -3.17
N ALA A 16 1.71 6.74 -3.21
CA ALA A 16 2.45 5.81 -2.39
C ALA A 16 3.63 6.51 -1.72
N LYS A 17 3.84 6.22 -0.45
CA LYS A 17 4.98 6.75 0.29
C LYS A 17 6.14 5.79 0.21
N VAL A 18 7.29 6.28 -0.23
CA VAL A 18 8.55 5.52 -0.17
C VAL A 18 9.08 5.64 1.25
N ASP A 19 9.26 4.51 1.91
CA ASP A 19 9.71 4.49 3.29
C ASP A 19 10.80 3.43 3.46
N THR A 20 12.05 3.87 3.40
CA THR A 20 13.19 2.97 3.55
C THR A 20 13.38 2.47 4.98
N GLY A 21 12.71 3.10 5.95
CA GLY A 21 12.67 2.61 7.31
C GLY A 21 11.78 1.39 7.50
N ALA A 22 10.84 1.17 6.59
CA ALA A 22 9.98 0.00 6.63
C ALA A 22 10.56 -1.09 5.74
N TYR A 23 10.55 -2.32 6.24
CA TYR A 23 11.03 -3.45 5.43
C TYR A 23 9.99 -3.90 4.41
N ARG A 24 8.74 -4.06 4.84
CA ARG A 24 7.66 -4.57 4.00
C ARG A 24 6.83 -3.43 3.43
N SER A 25 6.26 -3.69 2.25
CA SER A 25 5.29 -2.78 1.65
C SER A 25 3.88 -3.12 2.15
N ALA A 26 3.01 -2.13 2.18
CA ALA A 26 1.65 -2.31 2.63
C ALA A 26 0.69 -1.55 1.71
N VAL A 27 -0.52 -2.09 1.57
CA VAL A 27 -1.58 -1.43 0.81
C VAL A 27 -2.86 -1.48 1.63
N HIS A 28 -3.62 -0.39 1.58
CA HIS A 28 -4.90 -0.33 2.26
C HIS A 28 -5.88 -1.31 1.64
N ALA A 29 -6.53 -2.09 2.49
CA ALA A 29 -7.60 -3.00 2.10
C ALA A 29 -8.64 -3.06 3.20
N SER A 30 -9.87 -3.31 2.81
CA SER A 30 -10.99 -3.49 3.72
C SER A 30 -11.72 -4.78 3.41
N ASP A 31 -12.66 -5.17 4.27
CA ASP A 31 -13.51 -6.34 4.08
C ASP A 31 -12.70 -7.61 3.80
N ILE A 32 -11.65 -7.81 4.59
CA ILE A 32 -10.75 -8.94 4.41
C ILE A 32 -11.38 -10.19 5.03
N SER A 33 -11.50 -11.26 4.25
CA SER A 33 -12.03 -12.52 4.73
C SER A 33 -11.32 -13.70 4.09
N LEU A 34 -11.21 -14.77 4.86
CA LEU A 34 -10.62 -16.02 4.39
C LEU A 34 -11.66 -17.11 4.48
N SER A 35 -11.97 -17.74 3.36
CA SER A 35 -12.95 -18.84 3.32
C SER A 35 -12.35 -20.14 3.83
N ASP A 36 -13.22 -21.11 4.13
CA ASP A 36 -12.76 -22.44 4.54
C ASP A 36 -11.98 -23.15 3.43
N ASP A 37 -12.24 -22.78 2.17
CA ASP A 37 -11.57 -23.31 1.01
C ASP A 37 -10.19 -22.69 0.76
N GLY A 38 -9.78 -21.74 1.59
CA GLY A 38 -8.50 -21.09 1.43
C GLY A 38 -8.50 -19.95 0.43
N VAL A 39 -9.66 -19.34 0.16
CA VAL A 39 -9.76 -18.18 -0.72
C VAL A 39 -9.78 -16.92 0.13
N LEU A 40 -8.80 -16.06 -0.10
CA LEU A 40 -8.72 -14.75 0.55
C LEU A 40 -9.44 -13.74 -0.33
N THR A 41 -10.38 -13.01 0.24
CA THR A 41 -11.12 -11.95 -0.45
C THR A 41 -10.93 -10.63 0.29
N PHE A 42 -10.70 -9.58 -0.44
CA PHE A 42 -10.54 -8.24 0.15
C PHE A 42 -10.94 -7.18 -0.86
N THR A 43 -11.21 -5.97 -0.34
CA THR A 43 -11.51 -4.81 -1.18
C THR A 43 -10.28 -3.91 -1.17
N LEU A 44 -9.58 -3.89 -2.30
CA LEU A 44 -8.37 -3.08 -2.45
C LEU A 44 -8.75 -1.61 -2.44
N LEU A 45 -8.11 -0.82 -1.58
CA LEU A 45 -8.28 0.62 -1.42
C LEU A 45 -9.66 1.05 -0.92
N GLY A 46 -10.49 0.10 -0.49
CA GLY A 46 -11.85 0.40 -0.07
C GLY A 46 -11.93 1.32 1.15
N GLY A 47 -12.63 2.43 1.02
CA GLY A 47 -12.89 3.34 2.12
C GLY A 47 -11.75 4.27 2.50
N HIS A 48 -10.67 4.34 1.74
CA HIS A 48 -9.59 5.26 2.04
C HIS A 48 -9.95 6.68 1.55
N PRO A 49 -9.75 7.71 2.39
CA PRO A 49 -10.15 9.09 2.01
C PRO A 49 -9.47 9.61 0.74
N VAL A 50 -8.22 9.22 0.51
CA VAL A 50 -7.46 9.69 -0.66
C VAL A 50 -7.90 8.98 -1.93
N CYS A 51 -8.45 7.77 -1.81
CA CYS A 51 -8.80 6.97 -2.97
C CYS A 51 -10.22 7.25 -3.49
N GLY A 52 -11.04 7.92 -2.70
CA GLY A 52 -12.41 8.21 -3.10
C GLY A 52 -13.19 6.93 -3.40
N THR A 53 -13.65 6.79 -4.63
CA THR A 53 -14.40 5.61 -5.06
C THR A 53 -13.51 4.54 -5.69
N MET A 54 -12.19 4.74 -5.74
CA MET A 54 -11.29 3.72 -6.26
C MET A 54 -11.26 2.56 -5.28
N ALA A 55 -11.88 1.47 -5.67
CA ALA A 55 -11.92 0.26 -4.85
C ALA A 55 -12.30 -0.91 -5.75
N GLN A 56 -11.72 -2.05 -5.49
CA GLN A 56 -12.07 -3.25 -6.23
C GLN A 56 -11.91 -4.48 -5.35
N THR A 57 -12.91 -5.34 -5.36
CA THR A 57 -12.87 -6.60 -4.64
C THR A 57 -12.06 -7.61 -5.44
N TYR A 58 -11.18 -8.30 -4.75
CA TYR A 58 -10.27 -9.26 -5.36
C TYR A 58 -10.21 -10.51 -4.49
N SER A 59 -10.11 -11.67 -5.14
CA SER A 59 -10.00 -12.95 -4.44
C SER A 59 -8.79 -13.71 -4.98
N THR A 60 -8.06 -14.36 -4.07
CA THR A 60 -6.88 -15.11 -4.47
C THR A 60 -6.63 -16.26 -3.50
N LYS A 61 -6.03 -17.33 -4.00
CA LYS A 61 -5.50 -18.40 -3.17
C LYS A 61 -4.00 -18.27 -2.95
N ASP A 62 -3.36 -17.33 -3.65
CA ASP A 62 -1.93 -17.09 -3.58
C ASP A 62 -1.65 -15.97 -2.59
N PHE A 63 -1.42 -16.32 -1.35
CA PHE A 63 -1.10 -15.37 -0.30
C PHE A 63 -0.27 -16.04 0.78
N LYS A 64 0.34 -15.21 1.62
CA LYS A 64 1.07 -15.67 2.80
C LYS A 64 0.51 -14.96 4.02
N ILE A 65 0.73 -15.58 5.18
CA ILE A 65 0.41 -14.98 6.46
C ILE A 65 1.72 -14.54 7.09
N VAL A 66 1.80 -13.28 7.49
CA VAL A 66 2.99 -12.72 8.11
C VAL A 66 2.64 -12.08 9.43
N TRP A 67 3.62 -12.02 10.34
CA TRP A 67 3.47 -11.38 11.64
C TRP A 67 4.21 -10.06 11.62
N ILE A 68 3.50 -8.98 11.97
CA ILE A 68 4.05 -7.62 11.91
C ILE A 68 3.85 -6.98 13.28
N ALA A 69 4.90 -6.32 13.78
CA ALA A 69 4.79 -5.56 15.03
C ALA A 69 3.96 -4.29 14.78
N ASN A 70 3.00 -4.03 15.64
CA ASN A 70 2.22 -2.80 15.58
C ASN A 70 2.85 -1.72 16.45
N SER A 71 2.23 -0.54 16.48
CA SER A 71 2.78 0.62 17.19
C SER A 71 2.81 0.44 18.71
N PHE A 72 2.11 -0.57 19.25
CA PHE A 72 2.10 -0.87 20.69
C PHE A 72 3.10 -1.96 21.06
N GLY A 73 3.92 -2.40 20.10
CA GLY A 73 4.88 -3.46 20.34
C GLY A 73 4.29 -4.86 20.28
N HIS A 74 3.02 -4.99 20.01
CA HIS A 74 2.38 -6.29 19.84
C HIS A 74 2.54 -6.75 18.41
N ARG A 75 2.49 -8.06 18.21
CA ARG A 75 2.52 -8.63 16.86
C ARG A 75 1.10 -8.89 16.41
N GLU A 76 0.83 -8.56 15.15
CA GLU A 76 -0.44 -8.88 14.54
C GLU A 76 -0.24 -9.62 13.23
N GLN A 77 -1.21 -10.43 12.91
CA GLN A 77 -1.20 -11.23 11.70
C GLN A 77 -1.70 -10.41 10.54
N ARG A 78 -1.00 -10.46 9.42
CA ARG A 78 -1.39 -9.81 8.19
C ARG A 78 -1.33 -10.80 7.04
N TYR A 79 -2.18 -10.59 6.05
CA TYR A 79 -2.10 -11.33 4.81
C TYR A 79 -1.22 -10.57 3.84
N GLU A 80 -0.35 -11.29 3.14
CA GLU A 80 0.55 -10.70 2.16
C GLU A 80 0.20 -11.27 0.79
N VAL A 81 -0.05 -10.40 -0.18
CA VAL A 81 -0.49 -10.78 -1.52
C VAL A 81 0.45 -10.20 -2.55
N LYS A 82 0.46 -10.81 -3.73
CA LYS A 82 1.27 -10.34 -4.85
C LYS A 82 0.35 -9.69 -5.87
N LEU A 83 0.61 -8.44 -6.20
CA LEU A 83 -0.18 -7.68 -7.15
C LEU A 83 0.74 -7.11 -8.22
N ARG A 84 0.30 -7.16 -9.46
CA ARG A 84 1.09 -6.65 -10.56
C ARG A 84 0.89 -5.14 -10.64
N VAL A 85 1.99 -4.40 -10.61
CA VAL A 85 1.96 -2.93 -10.53
C VAL A 85 2.88 -2.31 -11.56
N ARG A 86 2.60 -1.04 -11.86
CA ARG A 86 3.52 -0.20 -12.59
C ARG A 86 3.94 0.96 -11.72
N LEU A 87 5.24 1.16 -11.62
CA LEU A 87 5.83 2.28 -10.90
C LEU A 87 6.82 2.96 -11.84
N GLY A 88 6.49 4.18 -12.26
CA GLY A 88 7.22 4.83 -13.33
C GLY A 88 7.14 4.00 -14.60
N PRO A 89 8.25 3.75 -15.29
CA PRO A 89 8.23 2.94 -16.53
C PRO A 89 8.27 1.43 -16.27
N LYS A 90 8.36 0.98 -15.03
CA LYS A 90 8.57 -0.43 -14.71
C LYS A 90 7.29 -1.11 -14.28
N VAL A 91 7.05 -2.30 -14.83
CA VAL A 91 5.93 -3.18 -14.47
C VAL A 91 6.51 -4.43 -13.83
N PHE A 92 6.02 -4.79 -12.67
CA PHE A 92 6.52 -5.96 -11.94
C PHE A 92 5.50 -6.46 -10.93
N PRO A 93 5.63 -7.74 -10.52
CA PRO A 93 4.82 -8.23 -9.40
C PRO A 93 5.38 -7.68 -8.09
N ALA A 94 4.50 -7.12 -7.27
CA ALA A 94 4.89 -6.52 -6.01
C ALA A 94 4.14 -7.20 -4.87
N THR A 95 4.83 -7.40 -3.75
CA THR A 95 4.27 -8.05 -2.58
C THR A 95 3.86 -7.00 -1.56
N PHE A 96 2.60 -7.04 -1.15
CA PHE A 96 2.04 -6.11 -0.18
C PHE A 96 1.39 -6.85 0.97
N SER A 97 1.57 -6.35 2.19
CA SER A 97 0.71 -6.76 3.29
C SER A 97 -0.58 -5.94 3.21
N LEU A 98 -1.70 -6.58 3.50
CA LEU A 98 -3.00 -5.90 3.55
C LEU A 98 -3.16 -5.27 4.92
N ALA A 99 -3.48 -4.00 4.96
CA ALA A 99 -3.53 -3.24 6.19
C ALA A 99 -4.66 -2.22 6.17
N ASP A 100 -5.14 -1.84 7.34
CA ASP A 100 -6.06 -0.73 7.47
C ASP A 100 -5.23 0.55 7.58
N ARG A 101 -5.19 1.30 6.49
CA ARG A 101 -4.49 2.57 6.43
C ARG A 101 -5.45 3.74 6.29
N SER A 102 -6.71 3.55 6.68
CA SER A 102 -7.75 4.56 6.52
C SER A 102 -7.45 5.86 7.26
N LYS A 103 -6.62 5.80 8.31
CA LYS A 103 -6.21 6.98 9.08
C LYS A 103 -4.82 7.48 8.72
N LYS A 104 -4.19 6.92 7.69
CA LYS A 104 -2.89 7.34 7.19
C LYS A 104 -3.08 8.17 5.94
N ILE A 105 -2.18 9.10 5.67
CA ILE A 105 -2.27 9.94 4.49
C ILE A 105 -2.13 9.11 3.22
N TYR A 106 -1.18 8.19 3.22
CA TYR A 106 -0.89 7.39 2.03
C TYR A 106 -1.55 6.02 2.12
N PRO A 107 -2.33 5.63 1.11
CA PRO A 107 -2.91 4.28 1.09
C PRO A 107 -1.90 3.19 0.82
N ILE A 108 -0.72 3.54 0.31
CA ILE A 108 0.32 2.58 -0.02
C ILE A 108 1.63 3.01 0.62
N LEU A 109 2.34 2.04 1.19
CA LEU A 109 3.68 2.22 1.73
C LEU A 109 4.62 1.31 0.95
N LEU A 110 5.68 1.87 0.37
CA LEU A 110 6.68 1.10 -0.36
C LEU A 110 7.90 0.91 0.54
N GLY A 111 8.10 -0.32 0.98
CA GLY A 111 9.19 -0.67 1.88
C GLY A 111 10.48 -0.98 1.13
N ARG A 112 11.59 -1.07 1.89
CA ARG A 112 12.89 -1.24 1.27
C ARG A 112 13.10 -2.60 0.62
N LYS A 113 12.39 -3.65 1.03
CA LYS A 113 12.53 -4.96 0.40
C LYS A 113 12.18 -4.88 -1.09
N MET A 114 11.08 -4.22 -1.42
CA MET A 114 10.68 -4.01 -2.80
C MET A 114 11.64 -3.08 -3.52
N LEU A 115 11.97 -1.95 -2.89
CA LEU A 115 12.79 -0.92 -3.51
C LEU A 115 14.21 -1.41 -3.77
N ASN A 116 14.79 -2.14 -2.82
CA ASN A 116 16.16 -2.63 -2.96
C ASN A 116 16.30 -3.71 -4.03
N SER A 117 15.24 -4.46 -4.29
CA SER A 117 15.28 -5.52 -5.30
C SER A 117 14.88 -5.05 -6.69
N ARG A 118 14.22 -3.90 -6.82
CA ARG A 118 13.65 -3.42 -8.08
C ARG A 118 14.18 -2.08 -8.53
N PHE A 119 14.50 -1.19 -7.57
CA PHE A 119 14.85 0.20 -7.85
C PHE A 119 16.02 0.64 -7.00
N ILE A 120 16.78 1.58 -7.53
CA ILE A 120 17.68 2.38 -6.74
C ILE A 120 16.90 3.61 -6.33
N VAL A 121 16.78 3.84 -5.03
CA VAL A 121 16.05 4.98 -4.53
C VAL A 121 16.87 6.24 -4.80
N ASP A 122 16.31 7.15 -5.57
CA ASP A 122 16.93 8.43 -5.89
C ASP A 122 16.03 9.54 -5.37
N THR A 123 16.39 10.07 -4.22
CA THR A 123 15.59 11.09 -3.56
C THR A 123 15.56 12.41 -4.32
N SER A 124 16.53 12.65 -5.19
CA SER A 124 16.53 13.87 -6.00
C SER A 124 15.46 13.83 -7.09
N ASN A 125 14.97 12.65 -7.40
CA ASN A 125 13.94 12.45 -8.43
C ASN A 125 12.58 12.11 -7.84
N SER A 126 12.38 12.37 -6.55
CA SER A 126 11.08 12.14 -5.94
C SER A 126 10.02 12.97 -6.67
N SER A 127 8.97 12.31 -7.12
CA SER A 127 7.96 12.94 -7.95
C SER A 127 7.06 13.88 -7.17
N ILE A 128 6.74 13.55 -5.92
CA ILE A 128 5.84 14.34 -5.08
C ILE A 128 6.31 14.26 -3.64
N ASN A 129 6.40 15.39 -2.97
CA ASN A 129 6.66 15.40 -1.55
C ASN A 129 5.34 15.42 -0.76
N ARG A 130 5.44 15.30 0.57
CA ARG A 130 4.25 15.22 1.41
C ARG A 130 3.39 16.47 1.37
N ILE A 131 4.01 17.62 1.27
CA ILE A 131 3.28 18.88 1.21
C ILE A 131 2.47 18.96 -0.08
N GLU A 132 3.08 18.59 -1.19
CA GLU A 132 2.40 18.57 -2.48
C GLU A 132 1.22 17.60 -2.49
N LEU A 133 1.41 16.42 -1.89
CA LEU A 133 0.35 15.44 -1.83
C LEU A 133 -0.83 15.92 -1.00
N LYS A 134 -0.57 16.53 0.16
CA LYS A 134 -1.63 17.08 0.99
C LYS A 134 -2.41 18.15 0.25
N LYS A 135 -1.71 19.02 -0.47
CA LYS A 135 -2.33 20.09 -1.24
C LYS A 135 -3.19 19.52 -2.37
N GLU A 136 -2.67 18.52 -3.09
CA GLU A 136 -3.36 17.94 -4.24
C GLU A 136 -4.68 17.27 -3.85
N TYR A 137 -4.68 16.56 -2.72
CA TYR A 137 -5.86 15.81 -2.28
C TYR A 137 -6.65 16.51 -1.18
N ASN A 138 -6.25 17.71 -0.81
CA ASN A 138 -6.90 18.47 0.24
C ASN A 138 -7.01 17.67 1.54
N ILE A 139 -5.92 16.99 1.87
CA ILE A 139 -5.85 16.18 3.07
C ILE A 139 -5.45 17.06 4.24
N GLU A 140 -6.24 17.00 5.32
CA GLU A 140 -5.98 17.80 6.51
C GLU A 140 -5.77 16.90 7.70
N PHE A 141 -5.11 17.44 8.71
CA PHE A 141 -5.06 16.75 9.99
C PHE A 141 -6.49 16.55 10.50
N PRO A 142 -6.79 15.46 11.18
CA PRO A 142 -5.80 14.65 11.89
C PRO A 142 -5.45 13.32 11.23
N LEU A 143 -5.40 13.22 9.90
CA LEU A 143 -4.88 12.00 9.32
C LEU A 143 -3.49 11.74 9.84
N ASP A 144 -3.28 10.53 10.33
CA ASP A 144 -2.03 10.12 10.91
C ASP A 144 -0.96 10.03 9.83
N GLU A 145 0.13 10.78 9.98
CA GLU A 145 1.22 10.71 9.04
C GLU A 145 2.04 9.47 9.29
N GLU A 146 2.46 8.83 8.23
CA GLU A 146 3.27 7.64 8.35
C GLU A 146 4.63 7.95 8.91
N GLU A 147 5.02 7.24 9.95
CA GLU A 147 6.27 7.49 10.66
C GLU A 147 7.33 6.44 10.35
N GLY A 148 7.37 5.91 9.19
CA GLY A 148 8.40 4.96 8.82
C GLY A 148 8.14 3.57 9.37
N ARG A 149 6.92 3.21 9.52
CA ARG A 149 6.60 1.88 10.06
C ARG A 149 6.07 0.98 9.03
#